data_ac29a174406e4cd01582e144a0a42b1c
#
_entry.id   ac29a174406e4cd01582e144a0a42b1c
#
_cell.length_a   1.000
_cell.length_b   1.000
_cell.length_c   1.000
_cell.angle_alpha   90.00
_cell.angle_beta   90.00
_cell.angle_gamma   90.00
#
_symmetry.space_group_name_H-M   'P 1'
#
loop_
_entity.id
_entity.type
_entity.pdbx_description
1 polymer ?
#
loop_
_entity_poly.entity_id
_entity_poly.type
_entity_poly.pdbx_seq_one_letter_code
_entity_poly.pdbx_strand_id
1 'polypeptide(L)'
;MEWANCGFQDNELVPRIAAGILASPPRSQFVKTRRLVTSLAAAMLNLVTMQVNAQEAHPAWAYPTNPPDFKAASDDASIRRVPDSAAGYTLTQTRDRFAATDWHPGDHPPMPEVVARGRKPDVFACGWCHRADGSGGPENANLMGLPYAYFVQQMKDFRSGDRKTSIAKRAPTALMIAGSKTISDAEIDEAARYFSSLKPRTNRRVVETPLVPKTTVDGWVLVDTGTGEKEPIGQRIIEVPEKPADFESRDARA
;
A
#
# COMPACT_ATOMS: atom_id res chain seq x y z
N MET A 1 2.57 -42.08 8.08
CA MET A 1 3.77 -41.57 7.41
C MET A 1 4.47 -40.64 8.37
N GLU A 2 5.54 -41.21 8.97
CA GLU A 2 6.36 -40.54 9.98
C GLU A 2 7.25 -39.50 9.32
N TRP A 3 7.38 -38.35 9.95
CA TRP A 3 8.43 -37.37 9.64
C TRP A 3 9.41 -37.34 10.80
N ALA A 4 10.63 -37.71 10.45
CA ALA A 4 11.77 -37.92 11.35
C ALA A 4 12.23 -36.59 11.99
N ASN A 5 12.54 -36.71 13.30
CA ASN A 5 13.34 -35.77 14.09
C ASN A 5 14.71 -35.53 13.48
N CYS A 6 15.10 -34.29 13.29
CA CYS A 6 16.48 -33.88 13.02
C CYS A 6 16.98 -33.15 14.28
N GLY A 7 17.74 -33.86 15.12
CA GLY A 7 18.39 -33.32 16.30
C GLY A 7 19.58 -32.44 15.91
N PHE A 8 19.65 -31.25 16.50
CA PHE A 8 20.83 -30.41 16.48
C PHE A 8 21.70 -30.77 17.68
N GLN A 9 22.92 -31.22 17.41
CA GLN A 9 23.97 -31.42 18.41
C GLN A 9 24.79 -30.14 18.53
N ASP A 10 24.79 -29.58 19.74
CA ASP A 10 25.71 -28.53 20.13
C ASP A 10 27.13 -29.03 20.19
N ASN A 11 28.04 -28.45 19.45
CA ASN A 11 29.48 -28.65 19.57
C ASN A 11 30.13 -27.33 19.99
N GLU A 12 30.22 -27.12 21.30
CA GLU A 12 31.07 -26.05 21.86
C GLU A 12 32.54 -26.42 21.71
N LEU A 13 33.27 -25.71 20.89
CA LEU A 13 34.73 -25.69 20.86
C LEU A 13 35.21 -24.28 21.23
N VAL A 14 35.48 -24.05 22.51
CA VAL A 14 36.13 -22.83 22.99
C VAL A 14 37.65 -23.01 22.91
N PRO A 15 38.40 -22.24 22.13
CA PRO A 15 39.87 -22.29 22.21
C PRO A 15 40.37 -21.48 23.40
N ARG A 16 41.14 -22.14 24.26
CA ARG A 16 41.92 -21.52 25.33
C ARG A 16 43.00 -20.62 24.73
N ILE A 17 42.89 -19.32 24.98
CA ILE A 17 43.93 -18.33 24.62
C ILE A 17 44.97 -18.38 25.73
N ALA A 18 46.20 -18.77 25.39
CA ALA A 18 47.37 -18.71 26.24
C ALA A 18 47.74 -17.24 26.55
N ALA A 19 47.89 -16.91 27.82
CA ALA A 19 48.34 -15.62 28.27
C ALA A 19 49.83 -15.41 27.93
N GLY A 20 50.10 -14.75 26.82
CA GLY A 20 51.45 -14.23 26.49
C GLY A 20 51.65 -12.88 27.14
N ILE A 21 52.75 -12.73 27.93
CA ILE A 21 53.18 -11.47 28.54
C ILE A 21 53.62 -10.52 27.44
N LEU A 22 52.83 -9.51 27.14
CA LEU A 22 53.20 -8.47 26.20
C LEU A 22 53.99 -7.36 26.92
N ALA A 23 55.25 -7.15 26.52
CA ALA A 23 56.08 -6.06 26.96
C ALA A 23 55.47 -4.69 26.51
N SER A 24 55.42 -3.73 27.41
CA SER A 24 54.85 -2.40 27.13
C SER A 24 55.74 -1.64 26.11
N PRO A 25 55.19 -1.11 25.03
CA PRO A 25 55.92 -0.35 24.05
C PRO A 25 56.31 1.07 24.56
N PRO A 26 57.39 1.69 24.07
CA PRO A 26 57.86 3.00 24.51
C PRO A 26 56.81 4.12 24.21
N ARG A 27 56.68 5.09 25.11
CA ARG A 27 55.70 6.19 25.11
C ARG A 27 55.55 6.96 23.78
N SER A 28 56.57 6.99 22.93
CA SER A 28 56.53 7.70 21.64
C SER A 28 55.68 7.02 20.58
N GLN A 29 55.45 5.71 20.70
CA GLN A 29 54.60 4.98 19.77
C GLN A 29 53.11 5.11 20.10
N PHE A 30 52.77 5.38 21.36
CA PHE A 30 51.39 5.56 21.78
C PHE A 30 50.69 6.79 21.15
N VAL A 31 51.45 7.88 20.93
CA VAL A 31 50.87 9.11 20.36
C VAL A 31 50.56 8.94 18.87
N LYS A 32 51.41 8.21 18.13
CA LYS A 32 51.17 7.97 16.69
C LYS A 32 50.00 7.01 16.44
N THR A 33 49.90 5.95 17.22
CA THR A 33 48.82 4.98 17.10
C THR A 33 47.46 5.59 17.50
N ARG A 34 47.44 6.48 18.51
CA ARG A 34 46.22 7.16 18.94
C ARG A 34 45.67 8.10 17.88
N ARG A 35 46.58 8.82 17.13
CA ARG A 35 46.17 9.69 16.03
C ARG A 35 45.68 8.91 14.80
N LEU A 36 46.25 7.74 14.52
CA LEU A 36 45.81 6.88 13.43
C LEU A 36 44.42 6.27 13.73
N VAL A 37 44.21 5.81 14.96
CA VAL A 37 42.90 5.21 15.36
C VAL A 37 41.79 6.26 15.39
N THR A 38 42.06 7.48 15.84
CA THR A 38 41.08 8.57 15.80
C THR A 38 40.74 9.01 14.38
N SER A 39 41.71 9.02 13.46
CA SER A 39 41.48 9.37 12.05
C SER A 39 40.69 8.28 11.32
N LEU A 40 40.95 7.00 11.59
CA LEU A 40 40.18 5.89 11.04
C LEU A 40 38.74 5.86 11.59
N ALA A 41 38.56 6.12 12.90
CA ALA A 41 37.21 6.19 13.48
C ALA A 41 36.38 7.35 12.93
N ALA A 42 36.99 8.51 12.68
CA ALA A 42 36.34 9.65 12.05
C ALA A 42 35.98 9.39 10.57
N ALA A 43 36.83 8.67 9.83
CA ALA A 43 36.55 8.28 8.45
C ALA A 43 35.44 7.24 8.36
N MET A 44 35.42 6.27 9.27
CA MET A 44 34.32 5.28 9.36
C MET A 44 32.99 5.92 9.75
N LEU A 45 32.99 6.92 10.64
CA LEU A 45 31.76 7.62 11.04
C LEU A 45 31.18 8.45 9.87
N ASN A 46 32.02 9.03 9.03
CA ASN A 46 31.58 9.75 7.83
C ASN A 46 31.06 8.80 6.73
N LEU A 47 31.60 7.60 6.60
CA LEU A 47 31.08 6.58 5.68
C LEU A 47 29.71 6.06 6.09
N VAL A 48 29.45 5.88 7.40
CA VAL A 48 28.15 5.45 7.92
C VAL A 48 27.10 6.56 7.76
N THR A 49 27.46 7.83 7.92
CA THR A 49 26.50 8.95 7.72
C THR A 49 26.15 9.19 6.26
N MET A 50 27.02 8.85 5.30
CA MET A 50 26.72 8.94 3.87
C MET A 50 25.78 7.84 3.38
N GLN A 51 25.66 6.69 4.05
CA GLN A 51 24.77 5.63 3.66
C GLN A 51 23.31 5.83 4.11
N VAL A 52 23.03 6.74 5.03
CA VAL A 52 21.68 6.95 5.58
C VAL A 52 20.80 7.85 4.68
N ASN A 53 21.34 8.53 3.68
CA ASN A 53 20.59 9.50 2.87
C ASN A 53 20.38 9.11 1.40
N ALA A 54 20.76 7.92 0.99
CA ALA A 54 20.39 7.41 -0.34
C ALA A 54 19.04 6.65 -0.26
N GLN A 55 18.02 7.33 0.23
CA GLN A 55 16.67 6.95 -0.12
C GLN A 55 16.53 7.30 -1.61
N GLU A 56 16.66 6.31 -2.48
CA GLU A 56 16.46 6.51 -3.92
C GLU A 56 15.13 7.26 -4.09
N ALA A 57 15.23 8.48 -4.58
CA ALA A 57 14.03 9.25 -4.91
C ALA A 57 13.31 8.50 -6.02
N HIS A 58 12.25 7.78 -5.67
CA HIS A 58 11.44 7.09 -6.66
C HIS A 58 10.98 8.10 -7.72
N PRO A 59 11.01 7.73 -9.00
CA PRO A 59 10.48 8.59 -10.05
C PRO A 59 9.06 9.03 -9.72
N ALA A 60 8.72 10.28 -9.94
CA ALA A 60 7.42 10.86 -9.59
C ALA A 60 6.22 10.08 -10.19
N TRP A 61 6.45 9.45 -11.34
CA TRP A 61 5.44 8.61 -12.01
C TRP A 61 5.26 7.21 -11.39
N ALA A 62 6.20 6.73 -10.58
CA ALA A 62 6.14 5.35 -10.06
C ALA A 62 5.04 5.16 -9.00
N TYR A 63 4.74 6.23 -8.27
CA TYR A 63 3.76 6.20 -7.19
C TYR A 63 2.93 7.48 -7.23
N PRO A 64 1.68 7.43 -7.72
CA PRO A 64 0.80 8.60 -7.73
C PRO A 64 0.61 9.12 -6.30
N THR A 65 1.04 10.35 -6.07
CA THR A 65 0.82 11.10 -4.83
C THR A 65 0.29 12.46 -5.19
N ASN A 66 -0.75 12.92 -4.50
CA ASN A 66 -1.29 14.24 -4.75
C ASN A 66 -0.21 15.31 -4.59
N PRO A 67 -0.17 16.32 -5.47
CA PRO A 67 0.71 17.47 -5.30
C PRO A 67 0.37 18.22 -4.00
N PRO A 68 1.31 19.01 -3.45
CA PRO A 68 1.12 19.72 -2.17
C PRO A 68 -0.08 20.68 -2.16
N ASP A 69 -0.42 21.24 -3.31
CA ASP A 69 -1.52 22.19 -3.53
C ASP A 69 -2.81 21.53 -4.04
N PHE A 70 -2.86 20.18 -4.04
CA PHE A 70 -4.04 19.44 -4.46
C PHE A 70 -5.28 19.84 -3.67
N LYS A 71 -6.33 20.19 -4.40
CA LYS A 71 -7.66 20.45 -3.84
C LYS A 71 -8.66 19.52 -4.49
N ALA A 72 -9.33 18.72 -3.70
CA ALA A 72 -10.44 17.91 -4.17
C ALA A 72 -11.57 18.83 -4.69
N ALA A 73 -12.27 18.39 -5.74
CA ALA A 73 -13.42 19.11 -6.27
C ALA A 73 -14.46 19.38 -5.17
N SER A 74 -15.04 20.57 -5.18
CA SER A 74 -16.13 20.93 -4.27
C SER A 74 -17.40 20.18 -4.64
N ASP A 75 -18.19 19.79 -3.61
CA ASP A 75 -19.53 19.25 -3.88
C ASP A 75 -20.47 20.39 -4.25
N ASP A 76 -21.08 20.28 -5.40
CA ASP A 76 -22.10 21.18 -5.94
C ASP A 76 -23.53 20.74 -5.54
N ALA A 77 -23.63 19.73 -4.67
CA ALA A 77 -24.86 19.08 -4.23
C ALA A 77 -25.68 18.42 -5.35
N SER A 78 -25.14 18.31 -6.57
CA SER A 78 -25.83 17.63 -7.67
C SER A 78 -25.87 16.12 -7.41
N ILE A 79 -26.96 15.50 -7.83
CA ILE A 79 -27.11 14.04 -7.78
C ILE A 79 -26.42 13.44 -8.99
N ARG A 80 -25.33 12.73 -8.75
CA ARG A 80 -24.61 11.97 -9.76
C ARG A 80 -25.29 10.64 -10.00
N ARG A 81 -25.24 10.17 -11.24
CA ARG A 81 -25.74 8.87 -11.64
C ARG A 81 -24.70 8.23 -12.56
N VAL A 82 -24.67 6.92 -12.55
CA VAL A 82 -23.81 6.13 -13.45
C VAL A 82 -24.67 5.25 -14.35
N PRO A 83 -24.15 4.81 -15.49
CA PRO A 83 -24.89 3.91 -16.40
C PRO A 83 -25.41 2.66 -15.69
N ASP A 84 -26.59 2.22 -16.09
CA ASP A 84 -27.25 0.99 -15.62
C ASP A 84 -27.50 0.94 -14.09
N SER A 85 -27.57 2.10 -13.43
CA SER A 85 -27.87 2.21 -12.00
C SER A 85 -29.10 3.09 -11.76
N ALA A 86 -29.99 2.63 -10.90
CA ALA A 86 -31.10 3.42 -10.37
C ALA A 86 -30.69 4.34 -9.20
N ALA A 87 -29.53 4.09 -8.60
CA ALA A 87 -29.02 4.86 -7.47
C ALA A 87 -28.59 6.28 -7.87
N GLY A 88 -28.52 7.16 -6.89
CA GLY A 88 -28.03 8.52 -7.07
C GLY A 88 -27.36 9.02 -5.79
N TYR A 89 -26.19 9.61 -5.91
CA TYR A 89 -25.41 10.11 -4.79
C TYR A 89 -24.83 11.51 -5.09
N THR A 90 -24.71 12.34 -4.06
CA THR A 90 -23.88 13.54 -4.13
C THR A 90 -22.40 13.17 -4.01
N LEU A 91 -21.53 14.10 -4.37
CA LEU A 91 -20.08 13.90 -4.20
C LEU A 91 -19.69 13.71 -2.71
N THR A 92 -20.36 14.43 -1.80
CA THR A 92 -20.19 14.24 -0.35
C THR A 92 -20.52 12.82 0.07
N GLN A 93 -21.61 12.25 -0.43
CA GLN A 93 -22.00 10.87 -0.12
C GLN A 93 -20.99 9.85 -0.65
N THR A 94 -20.47 10.01 -1.87
CA THR A 94 -19.46 9.09 -2.42
C THR A 94 -18.11 9.19 -1.68
N ARG A 95 -17.87 10.30 -0.98
CA ARG A 95 -16.64 10.55 -0.22
C ARG A 95 -16.74 10.19 1.27
N ASP A 96 -17.93 9.82 1.73
CA ASP A 96 -18.10 9.38 3.12
C ASP A 96 -17.40 8.05 3.36
N ARG A 97 -16.35 8.07 4.17
CA ARG A 97 -15.54 6.90 4.51
C ARG A 97 -16.30 5.84 5.31
N PHE A 98 -17.46 6.21 5.84
CA PHE A 98 -18.35 5.32 6.60
C PHE A 98 -19.62 4.93 5.83
N ALA A 99 -19.53 5.00 4.49
CA ALA A 99 -20.58 4.53 3.60
C ALA A 99 -19.95 3.98 2.30
N ALA A 100 -20.15 2.72 2.02
CA ALA A 100 -19.81 2.18 0.72
C ALA A 100 -20.79 2.75 -0.32
N THR A 101 -20.27 3.37 -1.38
CA THR A 101 -21.09 3.76 -2.54
C THR A 101 -21.47 2.49 -3.28
N ASP A 102 -22.76 2.19 -3.31
CA ASP A 102 -23.29 0.98 -3.95
C ASP A 102 -24.21 1.34 -5.14
N TRP A 103 -23.59 1.40 -6.31
CA TRP A 103 -24.29 1.71 -7.55
C TRP A 103 -25.09 0.53 -8.10
N HIS A 104 -24.68 -0.71 -7.79
CA HIS A 104 -25.20 -1.94 -8.41
C HIS A 104 -25.49 -3.01 -7.36
N PRO A 105 -26.48 -2.80 -6.46
CA PRO A 105 -26.73 -3.71 -5.35
C PRO A 105 -27.19 -5.12 -5.79
N GLY A 106 -27.54 -5.29 -7.05
CA GLY A 106 -27.88 -6.61 -7.62
C GLY A 106 -26.67 -7.45 -8.04
N ASP A 107 -25.46 -6.87 -8.03
CA ASP A 107 -24.23 -7.55 -8.51
C ASP A 107 -23.51 -8.35 -7.42
N HIS A 108 -23.93 -8.22 -6.17
CA HIS A 108 -23.27 -8.85 -5.01
C HIS A 108 -24.29 -9.18 -3.89
N PRO A 109 -23.95 -10.10 -2.98
CA PRO A 109 -24.78 -10.37 -1.79
C PRO A 109 -24.88 -9.13 -0.89
N PRO A 110 -25.84 -9.10 0.06
CA PRO A 110 -25.90 -8.05 1.07
C PRO A 110 -24.56 -7.88 1.78
N MET A 111 -24.08 -6.64 1.87
CA MET A 111 -22.84 -6.30 2.55
C MET A 111 -22.98 -6.42 4.06
N PRO A 112 -22.05 -7.06 4.79
CA PRO A 112 -22.00 -6.96 6.25
C PRO A 112 -21.66 -5.53 6.67
N GLU A 113 -21.98 -5.18 7.93
CA GLU A 113 -21.87 -3.81 8.43
C GLU A 113 -20.45 -3.23 8.27
N VAL A 114 -19.42 -4.02 8.54
CA VAL A 114 -18.01 -3.58 8.38
C VAL A 114 -17.66 -3.24 6.93
N VAL A 115 -18.32 -3.88 5.96
CA VAL A 115 -18.12 -3.58 4.53
C VAL A 115 -18.94 -2.38 4.10
N ALA A 116 -20.22 -2.31 4.54
CA ALA A 116 -21.15 -1.25 4.13
C ALA A 116 -20.85 0.10 4.81
N ARG A 117 -20.54 0.09 6.13
CA ARG A 117 -20.43 1.30 6.96
C ARG A 117 -19.19 1.36 7.81
N GLY A 118 -18.55 0.22 8.10
CA GLY A 118 -17.47 0.18 9.06
C GLY A 118 -17.95 0.49 10.49
N ARG A 119 -17.04 1.00 11.30
CA ARG A 119 -17.33 1.38 12.69
C ARG A 119 -16.64 2.70 13.07
N LYS A 120 -17.44 3.75 13.24
CA LYS A 120 -16.93 5.08 13.64
C LYS A 120 -16.25 5.03 15.02
N PRO A 121 -15.20 5.83 15.24
CA PRO A 121 -14.55 6.72 14.27
C PRO A 121 -13.40 6.06 13.50
N ASP A 122 -13.01 4.82 13.81
CA ASP A 122 -11.68 4.29 13.49
C ASP A 122 -11.65 3.24 12.37
N VAL A 123 -12.77 2.57 12.10
CA VAL A 123 -12.87 1.52 11.06
C VAL A 123 -13.70 2.04 9.91
N PHE A 124 -13.05 2.41 8.82
CA PHE A 124 -13.74 2.84 7.60
C PHE A 124 -14.46 1.66 6.94
N ALA A 125 -15.55 1.94 6.21
CA ALA A 125 -16.23 0.94 5.41
C ALA A 125 -15.25 0.32 4.40
N CYS A 126 -15.06 -1.01 4.43
CA CYS A 126 -14.17 -1.68 3.47
C CYS A 126 -14.60 -1.41 2.03
N GLY A 127 -15.92 -1.39 1.78
CA GLY A 127 -16.50 -1.11 0.48
C GLY A 127 -16.32 0.34 0.01
N TRP A 128 -15.97 1.27 0.90
CA TRP A 128 -15.64 2.62 0.46
C TRP A 128 -14.38 2.66 -0.40
N CYS A 129 -13.32 1.93 -0.02
CA CYS A 129 -12.07 1.82 -0.79
C CYS A 129 -12.15 0.71 -1.84
N HIS A 130 -12.59 -0.49 -1.42
CA HIS A 130 -12.54 -1.69 -2.25
C HIS A 130 -13.78 -1.89 -3.13
N ARG A 131 -14.72 -0.96 -3.11
CA ARG A 131 -16.05 -1.00 -3.75
C ARG A 131 -16.98 -2.03 -3.10
N ALA A 132 -18.30 -1.85 -3.31
CA ALA A 132 -19.31 -2.78 -2.81
C ALA A 132 -19.09 -4.20 -3.34
N ASP A 133 -18.75 -4.33 -4.60
CA ASP A 133 -18.51 -5.60 -5.29
C ASP A 133 -17.07 -6.13 -5.17
N GLY A 134 -16.19 -5.46 -4.43
CA GLY A 134 -14.81 -5.87 -4.23
C GLY A 134 -13.86 -5.59 -5.40
N SER A 135 -14.30 -4.90 -6.45
CA SER A 135 -13.48 -4.65 -7.65
C SER A 135 -12.25 -3.77 -7.41
N GLY A 136 -12.27 -2.97 -6.34
CA GLY A 136 -11.19 -2.03 -6.06
C GLY A 136 -11.14 -0.86 -7.03
N GLY A 137 -9.95 -0.36 -7.28
CA GLY A 137 -9.65 0.72 -8.21
C GLY A 137 -8.17 0.76 -8.51
N PRO A 138 -7.67 1.73 -9.29
CA PRO A 138 -6.24 1.87 -9.55
C PRO A 138 -5.42 2.03 -8.27
N GLU A 139 -6.00 2.64 -7.25
CA GLU A 139 -5.37 2.92 -5.96
C GLU A 139 -5.59 1.82 -4.91
N ASN A 140 -6.56 0.94 -5.12
CA ASN A 140 -7.00 -0.06 -4.15
C ASN A 140 -7.08 -1.46 -4.77
N ALA A 141 -6.70 -2.47 -3.99
CA ALA A 141 -6.69 -3.85 -4.46
C ALA A 141 -8.10 -4.36 -4.78
N ASN A 142 -8.20 -5.16 -5.85
CA ASN A 142 -9.35 -6.00 -6.13
C ASN A 142 -9.37 -7.17 -5.12
N LEU A 143 -10.50 -7.34 -4.43
CA LEU A 143 -10.72 -8.36 -3.40
C LEU A 143 -11.68 -9.46 -3.83
N MET A 144 -12.31 -9.34 -5.01
CA MET A 144 -13.30 -10.31 -5.49
C MET A 144 -12.74 -11.72 -5.55
N GLY A 145 -13.35 -12.63 -4.77
CA GLY A 145 -13.02 -14.06 -4.80
C GLY A 145 -11.62 -14.41 -4.29
N LEU A 146 -10.91 -13.49 -3.63
CA LEU A 146 -9.64 -13.83 -2.98
C LEU A 146 -9.89 -14.89 -1.89
N PRO A 147 -8.97 -15.87 -1.71
CA PRO A 147 -9.12 -16.87 -0.68
C PRO A 147 -9.27 -16.26 0.71
N TYR A 148 -10.24 -16.73 1.49
CA TYR A 148 -10.48 -16.27 2.85
C TYR A 148 -9.22 -16.23 3.71
N ALA A 149 -8.43 -17.31 3.72
CA ALA A 149 -7.20 -17.37 4.50
C ALA A 149 -6.17 -16.31 4.08
N TYR A 150 -6.09 -16.01 2.77
CA TYR A 150 -5.22 -14.95 2.26
C TYR A 150 -5.66 -13.58 2.76
N PHE A 151 -6.98 -13.29 2.70
CA PHE A 151 -7.53 -12.02 3.20
C PHE A 151 -7.18 -11.80 4.67
N VAL A 152 -7.46 -12.81 5.53
CA VAL A 152 -7.17 -12.75 6.97
C VAL A 152 -5.67 -12.55 7.21
N GLN A 153 -4.81 -13.28 6.48
CA GLN A 153 -3.36 -13.13 6.61
C GLN A 153 -2.90 -11.72 6.24
N GLN A 154 -3.40 -11.15 5.14
CA GLN A 154 -3.02 -9.81 4.72
C GLN A 154 -3.39 -8.73 5.77
N MET A 155 -4.53 -8.88 6.44
CA MET A 155 -4.92 -7.98 7.52
C MET A 155 -4.00 -8.10 8.74
N LYS A 156 -3.57 -9.33 9.07
CA LYS A 156 -2.57 -9.57 10.12
C LYS A 156 -1.21 -8.96 9.77
N ASP A 157 -0.77 -9.12 8.53
CA ASP A 157 0.50 -8.58 8.04
C ASP A 157 0.53 -7.04 8.06
N PHE A 158 -0.59 -6.39 7.73
CA PHE A 158 -0.72 -4.94 7.90
C PHE A 158 -0.65 -4.54 9.38
N ARG A 159 -1.30 -5.32 10.26
CA ARG A 159 -1.34 -5.04 11.70
C ARG A 159 0.02 -5.22 12.36
N SER A 160 0.77 -6.25 12.00
CA SER A 160 2.13 -6.51 12.51
C SER A 160 3.18 -5.59 11.90
N GLY A 161 2.92 -5.03 10.72
CA GLY A 161 3.88 -4.23 9.95
C GLY A 161 4.74 -5.05 8.99
N ASP A 162 4.47 -6.34 8.82
CA ASP A 162 5.14 -7.18 7.82
C ASP A 162 4.75 -6.74 6.41
N ARG A 163 3.47 -6.38 6.21
CA ARG A 163 3.03 -5.68 5.01
C ARG A 163 3.04 -4.17 5.21
N LYS A 164 3.88 -3.49 4.45
CA LYS A 164 4.12 -2.04 4.53
C LYS A 164 4.26 -1.41 3.15
N THR A 165 4.43 -0.10 3.11
CA THR A 165 4.72 0.66 1.88
C THR A 165 6.14 1.19 1.89
N SER A 166 6.80 1.20 0.73
CA SER A 166 8.07 1.90 0.52
C SER A 166 7.88 3.42 0.46
N ILE A 167 6.65 3.90 0.21
CA ILE A 167 6.32 5.31 0.07
C ILE A 167 5.38 5.74 1.19
N ALA A 168 5.94 6.32 2.25
CA ALA A 168 5.17 6.73 3.44
C ALA A 168 4.04 7.74 3.12
N LYS A 169 4.21 8.59 2.10
CA LYS A 169 3.23 9.59 1.68
C LYS A 169 2.05 9.01 0.90
N ARG A 170 2.09 7.73 0.51
CA ARG A 170 0.99 7.10 -0.23
C ARG A 170 -0.15 6.75 0.71
N ALA A 171 -1.20 7.55 0.68
CA ALA A 171 -2.32 7.46 1.62
C ALA A 171 -3.08 6.10 1.61
N PRO A 172 -3.41 5.45 0.48
CA PRO A 172 -4.17 4.19 0.51
C PRO A 172 -3.54 3.12 1.39
N THR A 173 -2.24 2.86 1.24
CA THR A 173 -1.55 1.86 2.08
C THR A 173 -1.42 2.31 3.54
N ALA A 174 -1.18 3.60 3.79
CA ALA A 174 -1.12 4.14 5.15
C ALA A 174 -2.46 3.99 5.89
N LEU A 175 -3.59 4.18 5.19
CA LEU A 175 -4.93 3.97 5.72
C LEU A 175 -5.20 2.50 6.05
N MET A 176 -4.74 1.55 5.19
CA MET A 176 -4.84 0.12 5.49
C MET A 176 -4.05 -0.27 6.73
N ILE A 177 -2.83 0.23 6.90
CA ILE A 177 -1.99 -0.01 8.08
C ILE A 177 -2.66 0.58 9.34
N ALA A 178 -3.20 1.78 9.27
CA ALA A 178 -3.90 2.39 10.40
C ALA A 178 -5.16 1.60 10.78
N GLY A 179 -6.04 1.32 9.82
CA GLY A 179 -7.29 0.59 10.02
C GLY A 179 -7.09 -0.85 10.52
N SER A 180 -6.03 -1.53 10.07
CA SER A 180 -5.72 -2.89 10.54
C SER A 180 -5.46 -2.99 12.04
N LYS A 181 -5.07 -1.90 12.69
CA LYS A 181 -4.79 -1.83 14.12
C LYS A 181 -6.04 -1.64 14.97
N THR A 182 -7.12 -1.14 14.38
CA THR A 182 -8.37 -0.80 15.09
C THR A 182 -9.51 -1.76 14.79
N ILE A 183 -9.48 -2.41 13.63
CA ILE A 183 -10.48 -3.41 13.24
C ILE A 183 -10.32 -4.68 14.10
N SER A 184 -11.43 -5.25 14.57
CA SER A 184 -11.45 -6.51 15.33
C SER A 184 -11.28 -7.74 14.43
N ASP A 185 -10.91 -8.87 15.02
CA ASP A 185 -10.80 -10.12 14.28
C ASP A 185 -12.16 -10.62 13.76
N ALA A 186 -13.26 -10.33 14.48
CA ALA A 186 -14.61 -10.65 14.02
C ALA A 186 -14.98 -9.82 12.77
N GLU A 187 -14.68 -8.52 12.75
CA GLU A 187 -14.91 -7.67 11.58
C GLU A 187 -14.05 -8.10 10.38
N ILE A 188 -12.81 -8.55 10.64
CA ILE A 188 -11.95 -9.13 9.58
C ILE A 188 -12.58 -10.41 9.03
N ASP A 189 -13.10 -11.29 9.90
CA ASP A 189 -13.75 -12.54 9.50
C ASP A 189 -14.97 -12.28 8.62
N GLU A 190 -15.84 -11.35 9.03
CA GLU A 190 -17.03 -10.96 8.24
C GLU A 190 -16.65 -10.41 6.86
N ALA A 191 -15.68 -9.47 6.80
CA ALA A 191 -15.22 -8.91 5.55
C ALA A 191 -14.57 -9.96 4.65
N ALA A 192 -13.75 -10.85 5.23
CA ALA A 192 -13.08 -11.92 4.51
C ALA A 192 -14.09 -12.90 3.89
N ARG A 193 -15.13 -13.30 4.64
CA ARG A 193 -16.21 -14.15 4.10
C ARG A 193 -16.94 -13.47 2.96
N TYR A 194 -17.29 -12.21 3.13
CA TYR A 194 -17.98 -11.43 2.11
C TYR A 194 -17.18 -11.38 0.81
N PHE A 195 -15.96 -10.82 0.84
CA PHE A 195 -15.16 -10.64 -0.37
C PHE A 195 -14.74 -11.97 -1.01
N SER A 196 -14.51 -13.02 -0.22
CA SER A 196 -14.19 -14.36 -0.73
C SER A 196 -15.38 -15.03 -1.42
N SER A 197 -16.62 -14.66 -1.09
CA SER A 197 -17.83 -15.20 -1.72
C SER A 197 -18.14 -14.56 -3.07
N LEU A 198 -17.53 -13.40 -3.36
CA LEU A 198 -17.79 -12.67 -4.60
C LEU A 198 -17.18 -13.41 -5.81
N LYS A 199 -17.89 -13.36 -6.92
CA LYS A 199 -17.40 -13.95 -8.18
C LYS A 199 -16.41 -12.99 -8.84
N PRO A 200 -15.17 -13.43 -9.11
CA PRO A 200 -14.20 -12.60 -9.85
C PRO A 200 -14.76 -12.16 -11.20
N ARG A 201 -14.57 -10.89 -11.51
CA ARG A 201 -14.89 -10.28 -12.81
C ARG A 201 -13.67 -9.57 -13.34
N THR A 202 -13.51 -9.55 -14.66
CA THR A 202 -12.50 -8.71 -15.32
C THR A 202 -13.02 -7.29 -15.39
N ASN A 203 -12.39 -6.41 -14.66
CA ASN A 203 -12.67 -4.98 -14.65
C ASN A 203 -11.47 -4.15 -15.11
N ARG A 204 -10.52 -4.78 -15.79
CA ARG A 204 -9.32 -4.13 -16.35
C ARG A 204 -9.09 -4.63 -17.76
N ARG A 205 -8.86 -3.69 -18.66
CA ARG A 205 -8.44 -3.98 -20.03
C ARG A 205 -6.95 -3.70 -20.17
N VAL A 206 -6.18 -4.74 -20.44
CA VAL A 206 -4.73 -4.62 -20.67
C VAL A 206 -4.48 -4.24 -22.12
N VAL A 207 -3.68 -3.19 -22.35
CA VAL A 207 -3.28 -2.72 -23.67
C VAL A 207 -1.77 -2.59 -23.70
N GLU A 208 -1.12 -3.35 -24.59
CA GLU A 208 0.31 -3.19 -24.87
C GLU A 208 0.49 -2.09 -25.90
N THR A 209 1.24 -1.05 -25.54
CA THR A 209 1.43 0.13 -26.39
C THR A 209 2.73 0.84 -26.06
N PRO A 210 3.44 1.39 -27.04
CA PRO A 210 4.62 2.23 -26.77
C PRO A 210 4.28 3.64 -26.28
N LEU A 211 3.05 4.10 -26.49
CA LEU A 211 2.59 5.44 -26.12
C LEU A 211 1.33 5.37 -25.28
N VAL A 212 1.31 6.11 -24.20
CA VAL A 212 0.16 6.26 -23.30
C VAL A 212 -0.31 7.71 -23.23
N PRO A 213 -1.55 7.98 -22.81
CA PRO A 213 -1.98 9.33 -22.52
C PRO A 213 -1.05 10.01 -21.52
N LYS A 214 -0.79 11.29 -21.71
CA LYS A 214 -0.15 12.09 -20.67
C LYS A 214 -1.08 12.20 -19.47
N THR A 215 -0.56 11.90 -18.29
CA THR A 215 -1.37 11.80 -17.09
C THR A 215 -1.01 12.84 -16.05
N THR A 216 -1.97 13.17 -15.20
CA THR A 216 -1.79 13.89 -13.94
C THR A 216 -2.26 13.03 -12.78
N VAL A 217 -1.93 13.44 -11.55
CA VAL A 217 -2.39 12.74 -10.34
C VAL A 217 -3.63 13.45 -9.81
N ASP A 218 -4.71 12.69 -9.65
CA ASP A 218 -5.93 13.14 -8.99
C ASP A 218 -6.42 12.05 -8.03
N GLY A 219 -6.61 12.41 -6.76
CA GLY A 219 -7.10 11.47 -5.75
C GLY A 219 -6.27 10.20 -5.58
N TRP A 220 -4.93 10.29 -5.78
CA TRP A 220 -3.95 9.18 -5.70
C TRP A 220 -3.95 8.22 -6.88
N VAL A 221 -4.61 8.56 -7.98
CA VAL A 221 -4.60 7.81 -9.22
C VAL A 221 -4.02 8.64 -10.36
N LEU A 222 -3.60 7.97 -11.42
CA LEU A 222 -3.26 8.62 -12.68
C LEU A 222 -4.55 8.80 -13.49
N VAL A 223 -4.79 10.02 -13.94
CA VAL A 223 -5.89 10.34 -14.84
C VAL A 223 -5.34 10.98 -16.11
N ASP A 224 -5.99 10.71 -17.24
CA ASP A 224 -5.68 11.39 -18.50
C ASP A 224 -5.88 12.90 -18.35
N THR A 225 -4.95 13.70 -18.85
CA THR A 225 -5.05 15.17 -18.83
C THR A 225 -6.19 15.68 -19.71
N GLY A 226 -6.75 14.85 -20.60
CA GLY A 226 -7.77 15.25 -21.57
C GLY A 226 -7.25 16.13 -22.70
N THR A 227 -5.94 16.39 -22.78
CA THR A 227 -5.32 17.23 -23.81
C THR A 227 -5.10 16.49 -25.14
N GLY A 228 -5.24 15.17 -25.16
CA GLY A 228 -4.87 14.31 -26.28
C GLY A 228 -3.36 14.11 -26.44
N GLU A 229 -2.53 14.71 -25.60
CA GLU A 229 -1.08 14.49 -25.59
C GLU A 229 -0.74 13.08 -25.14
N LYS A 230 0.30 12.53 -25.75
CA LYS A 230 0.82 11.19 -25.40
C LYS A 230 2.29 11.28 -25.00
N GLU A 231 2.71 10.31 -24.20
CA GLU A 231 4.10 10.15 -23.80
C GLU A 231 4.54 8.69 -23.91
N PRO A 232 5.85 8.40 -24.04
CA PRO A 232 6.35 7.05 -24.05
C PRO A 232 6.05 6.34 -22.71
N ILE A 233 5.51 5.11 -22.79
CA ILE A 233 5.28 4.31 -21.58
C ILE A 233 6.61 3.89 -20.93
N GLY A 234 7.66 3.72 -21.72
CA GLY A 234 8.94 3.19 -21.23
C GLY A 234 8.77 1.78 -20.66
N GLN A 235 9.33 1.56 -19.47
CA GLN A 235 9.21 0.29 -18.73
C GLN A 235 8.18 0.38 -17.60
N ARG A 236 7.16 1.21 -17.76
CA ARG A 236 6.09 1.40 -16.78
C ARG A 236 4.90 0.48 -17.07
N ILE A 237 4.15 0.21 -16.02
CA ILE A 237 2.73 -0.16 -16.12
C ILE A 237 1.97 1.02 -15.52
N ILE A 238 0.99 1.54 -16.26
CA ILE A 238 0.08 2.56 -15.74
C ILE A 238 -1.35 2.02 -15.77
N GLU A 239 -2.14 2.45 -14.82
CA GLU A 239 -3.57 2.17 -14.77
C GLU A 239 -4.29 3.51 -14.73
N VAL A 240 -5.18 3.72 -15.68
CA VAL A 240 -6.00 4.94 -15.80
C VAL A 240 -7.46 4.54 -15.91
N PRO A 241 -8.40 5.31 -15.32
CA PRO A 241 -9.82 5.09 -15.52
C PRO A 241 -10.18 5.23 -17.00
N GLU A 242 -11.00 4.31 -17.52
CA GLU A 242 -11.51 4.40 -18.89
C GLU A 242 -12.59 5.48 -19.01
N LYS A 243 -13.35 5.67 -17.93
CA LYS A 243 -14.38 6.71 -17.79
C LYS A 243 -14.14 7.54 -16.53
N PRO A 244 -13.36 8.63 -16.62
CA PRO A 244 -12.97 9.40 -15.44
C PRO A 244 -14.15 9.93 -14.61
N ALA A 245 -15.25 10.32 -15.25
CA ALA A 245 -16.45 10.83 -14.55
C ALA A 245 -17.14 9.74 -13.71
N ASP A 246 -17.25 8.53 -14.26
CA ASP A 246 -17.82 7.38 -13.53
C ASP A 246 -16.89 6.95 -12.40
N PHE A 247 -15.57 7.01 -12.65
CA PHE A 247 -14.57 6.74 -11.61
C PHE A 247 -14.63 7.77 -10.47
N GLU A 248 -14.79 9.07 -10.76
CA GLU A 248 -15.00 10.11 -9.75
C GLU A 248 -16.22 9.81 -8.88
N SER A 249 -17.27 9.28 -9.50
CA SER A 249 -18.46 8.78 -8.81
C SER A 249 -18.24 7.45 -8.05
N ARG A 250 -17.05 6.87 -8.14
CA ARG A 250 -16.66 5.59 -7.53
C ARG A 250 -17.41 4.39 -8.10
N ASP A 251 -17.80 4.44 -9.37
CA ASP A 251 -18.34 3.27 -10.04
C ASP A 251 -17.24 2.22 -10.29
N ALA A 252 -17.52 0.98 -9.96
CA ALA A 252 -16.65 -0.16 -10.21
C ALA A 252 -16.52 -0.54 -11.69
N ARG A 253 -17.37 0.02 -12.54
CA ARG A 253 -17.41 -0.25 -13.99
C ARG A 253 -16.79 0.87 -14.83
N ALA A 254 -16.19 1.89 -14.17
CA ALA A 254 -15.56 3.06 -14.81
C ALA A 254 -14.30 2.72 -15.61
#